data_2e5ab15ff1c22a97d2fc83893650f6bf
#
_entry.id   2e5ab15ff1c22a97d2fc83893650f6bf
#
_cell.length_a   1.000
_cell.length_b   1.000
_cell.length_c   1.000
_cell.angle_alpha   90.00
_cell.angle_beta   90.00
_cell.angle_gamma   90.00
#
_symmetry.space_group_name_H-M   'P 1'
#
loop_
_entity.id
_entity.type
_entity.pdbx_description
1 polymer ?
#
loop_
_entity_poly.entity_id
_entity_poly.type
_entity_poly.pdbx_seq_one_letter_code
_entity_poly.pdbx_strand_id
1 'polypeptide(L)'
;EVLLRMHGPKGEILPGEFLPIAARFGLLPQIDRWVTAKVLQVLQERLKQGKNTTFFVKLTPQAIDDGSLLPWLAQQLKTARVPGDKLVFEMSESKVVTHLKQAKFFQKGLEQLRCGFALEQFGSGLNSFQLLKHVAANYVKIDRSFMADLSKHPDNQAKIREICADLVARARAKG
;
A
#
# COMPACT_ATOMS: atom_id res chain seq x y z
N GLU A 1 -6.15 4.15 -6.51
CA GLU A 1 -6.01 4.04 -5.06
C GLU A 1 -7.38 3.99 -4.40
N VAL A 2 -7.49 3.18 -3.33
CA VAL A 2 -8.74 3.03 -2.56
C VAL A 2 -8.67 3.94 -1.34
N LEU A 3 -9.67 4.79 -1.19
CA LEU A 3 -9.78 5.72 -0.07
C LEU A 3 -10.98 5.35 0.79
N LEU A 4 -10.70 4.97 2.04
CA LEU A 4 -11.73 4.63 3.03
C LEU A 4 -12.41 5.90 3.58
N ARG A 5 -13.73 5.82 3.76
CA ARG A 5 -14.53 6.81 4.46
C ARG A 5 -15.53 6.10 5.36
N MET A 6 -15.75 6.63 6.55
CA MET A 6 -16.80 6.16 7.44
C MET A 6 -17.96 7.15 7.43
N HIS A 7 -19.18 6.65 7.32
CA HIS A 7 -20.37 7.48 7.40
C HIS A 7 -20.91 7.46 8.82
N GLY A 8 -20.98 8.63 9.44
CA GLY A 8 -21.56 8.83 10.75
C GLY A 8 -22.85 9.66 10.68
N PRO A 9 -23.54 9.85 11.80
CA PRO A 9 -24.80 10.62 11.84
C PRO A 9 -24.63 12.08 11.37
N LYS A 10 -23.43 12.63 11.46
CA LYS A 10 -23.12 14.02 11.09
C LYS A 10 -22.40 14.15 9.73
N GLY A 11 -22.26 13.06 8.96
CA GLY A 11 -21.60 13.05 7.66
C GLY A 11 -20.39 12.11 7.60
N GLU A 12 -19.47 12.38 6.66
CA GLU A 12 -18.26 11.59 6.47
C GLU A 12 -17.23 11.85 7.56
N ILE A 13 -16.62 10.77 8.05
CA ILE A 13 -15.52 10.77 9.02
C ILE A 13 -14.27 10.24 8.32
N LEU A 14 -13.19 10.98 8.41
CA LEU A 14 -11.93 10.65 7.75
C LEU A 14 -11.15 9.55 8.50
N PRO A 15 -10.32 8.76 7.80
CA PRO A 15 -9.52 7.70 8.41
C PRO A 15 -8.65 8.17 9.60
N GLY A 16 -8.10 9.39 9.51
CA GLY A 16 -7.30 9.97 10.59
C GLY A 16 -8.06 10.17 11.91
N GLU A 17 -9.39 10.25 11.85
CA GLU A 17 -10.24 10.43 13.03
C GLU A 17 -10.66 9.08 13.64
N PHE A 18 -11.08 8.11 12.82
CA PHE A 18 -11.63 6.85 13.35
C PHE A 18 -10.62 5.70 13.46
N LEU A 19 -9.58 5.63 12.59
CA LEU A 19 -8.61 4.53 12.66
C LEU A 19 -7.85 4.47 14.00
N PRO A 20 -7.43 5.60 14.62
CA PRO A 20 -6.81 5.55 15.94
C PRO A 20 -7.74 4.98 17.01
N ILE A 21 -9.04 5.27 16.91
CA ILE A 21 -10.06 4.72 17.80
C ILE A 21 -10.22 3.21 17.53
N ALA A 22 -10.39 2.83 16.26
CA ALA A 22 -10.49 1.43 15.85
C ALA A 22 -9.28 0.59 16.31
N ALA A 23 -8.07 1.18 16.26
CA ALA A 23 -6.85 0.53 16.75
C ALA A 23 -6.92 0.20 18.24
N ARG A 24 -7.44 1.11 19.07
CA ARG A 24 -7.61 0.90 20.51
C ARG A 24 -8.58 -0.23 20.85
N PHE A 25 -9.52 -0.51 19.96
CA PHE A 25 -10.50 -1.60 20.09
C PHE A 25 -10.13 -2.86 19.30
N GLY A 26 -8.92 -2.92 18.72
CA GLY A 26 -8.45 -4.10 17.96
C GLY A 26 -9.20 -4.35 16.66
N LEU A 27 -9.83 -3.34 16.06
CA LEU A 27 -10.69 -3.47 14.88
C LEU A 27 -9.96 -3.33 13.54
N LEU A 28 -8.66 -2.99 13.55
CA LEU A 28 -7.91 -2.75 12.31
C LEU A 28 -7.85 -3.97 11.38
N PRO A 29 -7.64 -5.21 11.87
CA PRO A 29 -7.64 -6.39 10.99
C PRO A 29 -8.99 -6.62 10.30
N GLN A 30 -10.09 -6.33 10.98
CA GLN A 30 -11.43 -6.41 10.40
C GLN A 30 -11.65 -5.34 9.33
N ILE A 31 -11.14 -4.12 9.54
CA ILE A 31 -11.20 -3.03 8.57
C ILE A 31 -10.41 -3.40 7.31
N ASP A 32 -9.17 -3.92 7.45
CA ASP A 32 -8.35 -4.35 6.32
C ASP A 32 -9.05 -5.43 5.48
N ARG A 33 -9.67 -6.42 6.13
CA ARG A 33 -10.45 -7.46 5.46
C ARG A 33 -11.70 -6.90 4.78
N TRP A 34 -12.43 -6.03 5.46
CA TRP A 34 -13.64 -5.43 4.91
C TRP A 34 -13.33 -4.61 3.64
N VAL A 35 -12.31 -3.75 3.70
CA VAL A 35 -11.88 -2.94 2.54
C VAL A 35 -11.46 -3.86 1.38
N THR A 36 -10.63 -4.86 1.67
CA THR A 36 -10.14 -5.81 0.65
C THR A 36 -11.31 -6.58 0.01
N ALA A 37 -12.26 -7.06 0.82
CA ALA A 37 -13.44 -7.75 0.30
C ALA A 37 -14.30 -6.84 -0.60
N LYS A 38 -14.49 -5.58 -0.23
CA LYS A 38 -15.20 -4.60 -1.06
C LYS A 38 -14.48 -4.33 -2.38
N VAL A 39 -13.17 -4.20 -2.34
CA VAL A 39 -12.34 -4.03 -3.54
C VAL A 39 -12.48 -5.23 -4.47
N LEU A 40 -12.46 -6.45 -3.95
CA LEU A 40 -12.63 -7.67 -4.73
C LEU A 40 -14.01 -7.74 -5.40
N GLN A 41 -15.07 -7.32 -4.72
CA GLN A 41 -16.42 -7.22 -5.32
C GLN A 41 -16.41 -6.26 -6.53
N VAL A 42 -15.85 -5.06 -6.36
CA VAL A 42 -15.76 -4.07 -7.45
C VAL A 42 -14.89 -4.58 -8.59
N LEU A 43 -13.75 -5.24 -8.31
CA LEU A 43 -12.90 -5.84 -9.32
C LEU A 43 -13.62 -6.92 -10.11
N GLN A 44 -14.38 -7.80 -9.44
CA GLN A 44 -15.17 -8.83 -10.10
C GLN A 44 -16.18 -8.23 -11.08
N GLU A 45 -16.88 -7.16 -10.69
CA GLU A 45 -17.82 -6.47 -11.55
C GLU A 45 -17.14 -5.80 -12.75
N ARG A 46 -16.01 -5.16 -12.53
CA ARG A 46 -15.21 -4.52 -13.59
C ARG A 46 -14.66 -5.53 -14.59
N LEU A 47 -14.18 -6.68 -14.11
CA LEU A 47 -13.72 -7.77 -14.97
C LEU A 47 -14.86 -8.33 -15.85
N LYS A 48 -16.07 -8.50 -15.29
CA LYS A 48 -17.26 -8.88 -16.08
C LYS A 48 -17.60 -7.87 -17.18
N GLN A 49 -17.27 -6.59 -16.96
CA GLN A 49 -17.42 -5.51 -17.93
C GLN A 49 -16.24 -5.39 -18.91
N GLY A 50 -15.28 -6.30 -18.89
CA GLY A 50 -14.07 -6.24 -19.71
C GLY A 50 -13.09 -5.11 -19.34
N LYS A 51 -13.27 -4.49 -18.16
CA LYS A 51 -12.41 -3.38 -17.70
C LYS A 51 -11.18 -3.90 -16.99
N ASN A 52 -10.00 -3.58 -17.53
CA ASN A 52 -8.71 -3.89 -16.90
C ASN A 52 -8.36 -2.81 -15.86
N THR A 53 -8.54 -3.12 -14.58
CA THR A 53 -8.29 -2.18 -13.48
C THR A 53 -7.42 -2.85 -12.43
N THR A 54 -6.40 -2.13 -11.95
CA THR A 54 -5.61 -2.52 -10.77
C THR A 54 -5.93 -1.55 -9.64
N PHE A 55 -6.24 -2.09 -8.46
CA PHE A 55 -6.49 -1.29 -7.26
C PHE A 55 -5.32 -1.33 -6.30
N PHE A 56 -4.99 -0.17 -5.77
CA PHE A 56 -4.03 0.01 -4.69
C PHE A 56 -4.79 0.13 -3.38
N VAL A 57 -4.51 -0.78 -2.45
CA VAL A 57 -5.21 -0.93 -1.16
C VAL A 57 -4.23 -0.70 -0.02
N LYS A 58 -4.44 0.38 0.70
CA LYS A 58 -3.65 0.68 1.88
C LYS A 58 -4.04 -0.23 3.04
N LEU A 59 -3.05 -0.91 3.60
CA LEU A 59 -3.22 -1.73 4.79
C LEU A 59 -2.87 -0.94 6.06
N THR A 60 -3.54 -1.30 7.14
CA THR A 60 -3.19 -0.76 8.45
C THR A 60 -1.84 -1.29 8.92
N PRO A 61 -1.15 -0.59 9.86
CA PRO A 61 0.14 -1.04 10.36
C PRO A 61 0.13 -2.45 10.97
N GLN A 62 -0.99 -2.93 11.46
CA GLN A 62 -1.13 -4.24 12.10
C GLN A 62 -1.22 -5.40 11.11
N ALA A 63 -1.54 -5.14 9.84
CA ALA A 63 -1.69 -6.17 8.81
C ALA A 63 -0.44 -7.04 8.63
N ILE A 64 0.76 -6.47 8.84
CA ILE A 64 2.04 -7.17 8.69
C ILE A 64 2.24 -8.26 9.76
N ASP A 65 1.60 -8.10 10.92
CA ASP A 65 1.68 -8.99 12.05
C ASP A 65 0.51 -10.00 12.07
N ASP A 66 -0.50 -9.82 11.19
CA ASP A 66 -1.65 -10.70 11.07
C ASP A 66 -1.35 -11.93 10.21
N GLY A 67 -0.86 -12.98 10.83
CA GLY A 67 -0.55 -14.24 10.14
C GLY A 67 -1.73 -14.91 9.44
N SER A 68 -2.97 -14.50 9.73
CA SER A 68 -4.17 -15.05 9.10
C SER A 68 -4.64 -14.25 7.87
N LEU A 69 -4.04 -13.08 7.60
CA LEU A 69 -4.44 -12.23 6.48
C LEU A 69 -4.14 -12.86 5.11
N LEU A 70 -2.93 -13.42 4.92
CA LEU A 70 -2.54 -14.04 3.65
C LEU A 70 -3.37 -15.29 3.31
N PRO A 71 -3.58 -16.26 4.21
CA PRO A 71 -4.48 -17.40 3.95
C PRO A 71 -5.91 -16.96 3.62
N TRP A 72 -6.43 -15.98 4.35
CA TRP A 72 -7.74 -15.40 4.09
C TRP A 72 -7.79 -14.75 2.70
N LEU A 73 -6.79 -13.94 2.34
CA LEU A 73 -6.70 -13.29 1.03
C LEU A 73 -6.68 -14.31 -0.11
N ALA A 74 -5.90 -15.37 0.03
CA ALA A 74 -5.85 -16.47 -0.95
C ALA A 74 -7.25 -17.06 -1.22
N GLN A 75 -8.00 -17.31 -0.14
CA GLN A 75 -9.36 -17.82 -0.25
C GLN A 75 -10.31 -16.81 -0.92
N GLN A 76 -10.19 -15.53 -0.58
CA GLN A 76 -11.03 -14.47 -1.16
C GLN A 76 -10.77 -14.29 -2.67
N LEU A 77 -9.51 -14.26 -3.10
CA LEU A 77 -9.14 -14.19 -4.52
C LEU A 77 -9.73 -15.35 -5.32
N LYS A 78 -9.61 -16.57 -4.78
CA LYS A 78 -10.17 -17.78 -5.39
C LYS A 78 -11.69 -17.70 -5.51
N THR A 79 -12.37 -17.32 -4.42
CA THR A 79 -13.84 -17.23 -4.37
C THR A 79 -14.37 -16.16 -5.32
N ALA A 80 -13.75 -14.99 -5.34
CA ALA A 80 -14.11 -13.89 -6.22
C ALA A 80 -13.70 -14.12 -7.69
N ARG A 81 -12.85 -15.12 -7.96
CA ARG A 81 -12.24 -15.37 -9.29
C ARG A 81 -11.52 -14.13 -9.84
N VAL A 82 -10.84 -13.40 -8.96
CA VAL A 82 -10.07 -12.19 -9.31
C VAL A 82 -8.59 -12.56 -9.33
N PRO A 83 -7.87 -12.28 -10.44
CA PRO A 83 -6.42 -12.46 -10.49
C PRO A 83 -5.70 -11.54 -9.49
N GLY A 84 -4.66 -12.05 -8.81
CA GLY A 84 -3.93 -11.30 -7.81
C GLY A 84 -3.24 -10.04 -8.36
N ASP A 85 -2.82 -10.04 -9.63
CA ASP A 85 -2.19 -8.91 -10.32
C ASP A 85 -3.09 -7.66 -10.44
N LYS A 86 -4.37 -7.78 -10.08
CA LYS A 86 -5.30 -6.65 -9.98
C LYS A 86 -5.29 -5.95 -8.61
N LEU A 87 -4.50 -6.45 -7.67
CA LEU A 87 -4.35 -5.87 -6.34
C LEU A 87 -2.90 -5.52 -6.04
N VAL A 88 -2.68 -4.32 -5.54
CA VAL A 88 -1.41 -3.86 -4.96
C VAL A 88 -1.68 -3.43 -3.53
N PHE A 89 -1.00 -4.04 -2.57
CA PHE A 89 -1.11 -3.68 -1.17
C PHE A 89 -0.03 -2.68 -0.77
N GLU A 90 -0.44 -1.62 -0.08
CA GLU A 90 0.43 -0.50 0.29
C GLU A 90 0.71 -0.47 1.78
N MET A 91 1.96 -0.25 2.14
CA MET A 91 2.42 -0.05 3.51
C MET A 91 3.41 1.10 3.61
N SER A 92 3.41 1.82 4.73
CA SER A 92 4.38 2.88 4.97
C SER A 92 5.80 2.33 5.14
N GLU A 93 6.78 3.04 4.60
CA GLU A 93 8.20 2.71 4.74
C GLU A 93 8.59 2.52 6.20
N SER A 94 8.16 3.42 7.08
CA SER A 94 8.48 3.39 8.51
C SER A 94 8.03 2.09 9.18
N LYS A 95 6.82 1.59 8.85
CA LYS A 95 6.32 0.31 9.39
C LYS A 95 7.13 -0.87 8.88
N VAL A 96 7.46 -0.87 7.60
CA VAL A 96 8.25 -1.95 6.98
C VAL A 96 9.67 -2.00 7.55
N VAL A 97 10.30 -0.85 7.81
CA VAL A 97 11.63 -0.77 8.43
C VAL A 97 11.61 -1.34 9.85
N THR A 98 10.61 -0.95 10.65
CA THR A 98 10.52 -1.40 12.05
C THR A 98 10.18 -2.88 12.20
N HIS A 99 9.56 -3.51 11.18
CA HIS A 99 9.13 -4.91 11.18
C HIS A 99 9.66 -5.66 9.95
N LEU A 100 10.93 -5.48 9.64
CA LEU A 100 11.53 -5.94 8.37
C LEU A 100 11.37 -7.44 8.13
N LYS A 101 11.49 -8.28 9.17
CA LYS A 101 11.35 -9.73 9.05
C LYS A 101 9.92 -10.11 8.63
N GLN A 102 8.93 -9.55 9.30
CA GLN A 102 7.51 -9.78 9.02
C GLN A 102 7.13 -9.21 7.64
N ALA A 103 7.66 -8.03 7.29
CA ALA A 103 7.44 -7.41 5.98
C ALA A 103 7.95 -8.28 4.82
N LYS A 104 9.15 -8.87 4.97
CA LYS A 104 9.68 -9.82 4.00
C LYS A 104 8.80 -11.05 3.84
N PHE A 105 8.33 -11.60 4.95
CA PHE A 105 7.42 -12.75 4.93
C PHE A 105 6.10 -12.40 4.23
N PHE A 106 5.51 -11.27 4.60
CA PHE A 106 4.26 -10.78 4.02
C PHE A 106 4.40 -10.51 2.52
N GLN A 107 5.47 -9.82 2.10
CA GLN A 107 5.75 -9.54 0.69
C GLN A 107 5.89 -10.83 -0.13
N LYS A 108 6.62 -11.83 0.37
CA LYS A 108 6.73 -13.13 -0.30
C LYS A 108 5.38 -13.85 -0.42
N GLY A 109 4.53 -13.74 0.59
CA GLY A 109 3.17 -14.28 0.53
C GLY A 109 2.31 -13.58 -0.53
N LEU A 110 2.41 -12.26 -0.65
CA LEU A 110 1.74 -11.51 -1.72
C LEU A 110 2.24 -11.92 -3.11
N GLU A 111 3.54 -12.12 -3.26
CA GLU A 111 4.15 -12.58 -4.52
C GLU A 111 3.61 -13.96 -4.95
N GLN A 112 3.47 -14.92 -4.00
CA GLN A 112 2.86 -16.22 -4.27
C GLN A 112 1.41 -16.10 -4.73
N LEU A 113 0.68 -15.11 -4.25
CA LEU A 113 -0.68 -14.77 -4.68
C LEU A 113 -0.71 -13.91 -5.95
N ARG A 114 0.45 -13.58 -6.52
CA ARG A 114 0.62 -12.64 -7.63
C ARG A 114 0.09 -11.24 -7.35
N CYS A 115 -0.04 -10.86 -6.08
CA CYS A 115 -0.42 -9.51 -5.68
C CYS A 115 0.82 -8.61 -5.65
N GLY A 116 0.65 -7.35 -6.03
CA GLY A 116 1.70 -6.34 -5.91
C GLY A 116 1.88 -5.86 -4.48
N PHE A 117 3.08 -5.37 -4.21
CA PHE A 117 3.43 -4.69 -2.96
C PHE A 117 3.98 -3.30 -3.26
N ALA A 118 3.52 -2.30 -2.52
CA ALA A 118 3.95 -0.91 -2.65
C ALA A 118 4.43 -0.34 -1.31
N LEU A 119 5.51 0.43 -1.37
CA LEU A 119 5.98 1.24 -0.25
C LEU A 119 5.44 2.66 -0.38
N GLU A 120 4.76 3.15 0.67
CA GLU A 120 4.32 4.54 0.79
C GLU A 120 5.30 5.38 1.60
N GLN A 121 5.24 6.70 1.42
CA GLN A 121 6.08 7.68 2.11
C GLN A 121 7.57 7.39 1.94
N PHE A 122 7.94 6.85 0.77
CA PHE A 122 9.31 6.45 0.47
C PHE A 122 10.23 7.65 0.38
N GLY A 123 11.40 7.50 0.97
CA GLY A 123 12.43 8.54 1.02
C GLY A 123 12.37 9.41 2.27
N SER A 124 11.33 9.27 3.13
CA SER A 124 11.25 9.99 4.40
C SER A 124 12.16 9.41 5.49
N GLY A 125 12.61 8.16 5.32
CA GLY A 125 13.51 7.47 6.24
C GLY A 125 15.00 7.73 5.95
N LEU A 126 15.85 7.48 6.93
CA LEU A 126 17.31 7.68 6.82
C LEU A 126 17.98 6.75 5.79
N ASN A 127 17.40 5.58 5.50
CA ASN A 127 18.01 4.53 4.69
C ASN A 127 17.03 3.87 3.72
N SER A 128 16.13 4.64 3.11
CA SER A 128 15.04 4.14 2.24
C SER A 128 15.53 3.20 1.14
N PHE A 129 16.67 3.51 0.50
CA PHE A 129 17.25 2.66 -0.54
C PHE A 129 17.83 1.34 -0.03
N GLN A 130 18.29 1.30 1.21
CA GLN A 130 18.73 0.04 1.80
C GLN A 130 17.55 -0.91 2.02
N LEU A 131 16.36 -0.36 2.28
CA LEU A 131 15.14 -1.14 2.42
C LEU A 131 14.82 -1.93 1.14
N LEU A 132 14.98 -1.31 -0.05
CA LEU A 132 14.73 -1.97 -1.34
C LEU A 132 15.67 -3.16 -1.61
N LYS A 133 16.82 -3.25 -0.92
CA LYS A 133 17.67 -4.45 -0.98
C LYS A 133 17.07 -5.64 -0.22
N HIS A 134 16.14 -5.36 0.66
CA HIS A 134 15.59 -6.36 1.58
C HIS A 134 14.14 -6.71 1.31
N VAL A 135 13.39 -5.81 0.69
CA VAL A 135 11.96 -5.98 0.38
C VAL A 135 11.74 -5.62 -1.07
N ALA A 136 11.31 -6.59 -1.87
CA ALA A 136 10.97 -6.38 -3.28
C ALA A 136 9.62 -5.66 -3.36
N ALA A 137 9.65 -4.35 -3.63
CA ALA A 137 8.46 -3.56 -3.87
C ALA A 137 8.24 -3.38 -5.39
N ASN A 138 7.03 -3.64 -5.86
CA ASN A 138 6.65 -3.41 -7.26
C ASN A 138 6.47 -1.91 -7.54
N TYR A 139 6.12 -1.14 -6.52
CA TYR A 139 5.88 0.30 -6.59
C TYR A 139 6.44 1.00 -5.36
N VAL A 140 6.90 2.22 -5.56
CA VAL A 140 7.25 3.15 -4.50
C VAL A 140 6.49 4.45 -4.69
N LYS A 141 5.83 4.93 -3.65
CA LYS A 141 5.18 6.23 -3.59
C LYS A 141 6.07 7.17 -2.80
N ILE A 142 6.66 8.13 -3.51
CA ILE A 142 7.56 9.12 -2.92
C ILE A 142 6.80 9.95 -1.89
N ASP A 143 7.43 10.22 -0.76
CA ASP A 143 6.81 11.03 0.29
C ASP A 143 6.50 12.44 -0.22
N ARG A 144 5.33 12.95 0.20
CA ARG A 144 4.85 14.27 -0.22
C ARG A 144 5.77 15.43 0.18
N SER A 145 6.62 15.25 1.21
CA SER A 145 7.56 16.29 1.64
C SER A 145 8.51 16.70 0.51
N PHE A 146 8.89 15.77 -0.36
CA PHE A 146 9.69 16.08 -1.56
C PHE A 146 8.95 16.95 -2.57
N MET A 147 7.61 16.93 -2.55
CA MET A 147 6.78 17.67 -3.48
C MET A 147 6.32 19.03 -2.89
N ALA A 148 6.35 19.19 -1.57
CA ALA A 148 5.90 20.41 -0.90
C ALA A 148 6.76 21.64 -1.24
N ASP A 149 8.03 21.44 -1.55
CA ASP A 149 8.96 22.51 -1.93
C ASP A 149 8.93 22.83 -3.44
N LEU A 150 8.27 22.00 -4.26
CA LEU A 150 8.15 22.25 -5.71
C LEU A 150 7.39 23.54 -6.03
N SER A 151 6.39 23.89 -5.21
CA SER A 151 5.55 25.06 -5.43
C SER A 151 6.18 26.38 -4.95
N LYS A 152 7.23 26.29 -4.12
CA LYS A 152 7.80 27.47 -3.43
C LYS A 152 9.01 28.10 -4.12
N HIS A 153 9.79 27.31 -4.87
CA HIS A 153 11.01 27.80 -5.54
C HIS A 153 11.24 27.08 -6.88
N PRO A 154 11.32 27.82 -8.04
CA PRO A 154 11.60 27.24 -9.35
C PRO A 154 12.90 26.43 -9.41
N ASP A 155 13.93 26.85 -8.67
CA ASP A 155 15.23 26.16 -8.63
C ASP A 155 15.16 24.78 -7.95
N ASN A 156 14.18 24.56 -7.07
CA ASN A 156 13.95 23.26 -6.45
C ASN A 156 13.35 22.23 -7.41
N GLN A 157 12.71 22.68 -8.50
CA GLN A 157 12.15 21.76 -9.50
C GLN A 157 13.22 20.92 -10.18
N ALA A 158 14.35 21.52 -10.54
CA ALA A 158 15.47 20.80 -11.15
C ALA A 158 16.05 19.76 -10.19
N LYS A 159 16.30 20.17 -8.95
CA LYS A 159 16.84 19.29 -7.90
C LYS A 159 15.90 18.14 -7.56
N ILE A 160 14.59 18.37 -7.50
CA ILE A 160 13.60 17.32 -7.23
C ILE A 160 13.48 16.37 -8.42
N ARG A 161 13.51 16.88 -9.66
CA ARG A 161 13.55 16.03 -10.86
C ARG A 161 14.79 15.13 -10.86
N GLU A 162 15.94 15.65 -10.49
CA GLU A 162 17.18 14.89 -10.36
C GLU A 162 17.06 13.81 -9.28
N ILE A 163 16.55 14.15 -8.10
CA ILE A 163 16.28 13.20 -7.01
C ILE A 163 15.28 12.11 -7.46
N CYS A 164 14.18 12.49 -8.10
CA CYS A 164 13.20 11.53 -8.61
C CYS A 164 13.79 10.64 -9.71
N ALA A 165 14.61 11.19 -10.61
CA ALA A 165 15.28 10.42 -11.66
C ALA A 165 16.28 9.42 -11.06
N ASP A 166 17.07 9.83 -10.07
CA ASP A 166 17.98 8.95 -9.34
C ASP A 166 17.23 7.85 -8.58
N LEU A 167 16.13 8.20 -7.91
CA LEU A 167 15.24 7.25 -7.24
C LEU A 167 14.69 6.19 -8.19
N VAL A 168 14.21 6.62 -9.36
CA VAL A 168 13.68 5.71 -10.39
C VAL A 168 14.79 4.84 -10.98
N ALA A 169 15.97 5.42 -11.27
CA ALA A 169 17.11 4.68 -11.80
C ALA A 169 17.58 3.61 -10.80
N ARG A 170 17.71 3.94 -9.53
CA ARG A 170 18.11 3.00 -8.48
C ARG A 170 17.05 1.93 -8.20
N ALA A 171 15.77 2.28 -8.27
CA ALA A 171 14.69 1.29 -8.13
C ALA A 171 14.71 0.30 -9.29
N ARG A 172 14.87 0.78 -10.54
CA ARG A 172 14.98 -0.07 -11.73
C ARG A 172 16.22 -0.95 -11.78
N ALA A 173 17.37 -0.46 -11.30
CA ALA A 173 18.62 -1.21 -11.26
C ALA A 173 18.60 -2.41 -10.30
N LYS A 174 17.54 -2.55 -9.50
CA LYS A 174 17.39 -3.63 -8.52
C LYS A 174 16.29 -4.63 -8.86
N GLY A 175 15.72 -4.54 -10.07
CA GLY A 175 14.64 -5.41 -10.56
C GLY A 175 13.34 -5.03 -9.96
#